data_3791ae6c16c26dc668c45a7c85743556
#
_entry.id   3791ae6c16c26dc668c45a7c85743556
#
_cell.length_a   1.000
_cell.length_b   1.000
_cell.length_c   1.000
_cell.angle_alpha   90.00
_cell.angle_beta   90.00
_cell.angle_gamma   90.00
#
_symmetry.space_group_name_H-M   'P 1'
#
loop_
_entity.id
_entity.type
_entity.pdbx_description
1 polymer ?
#
loop_
_entity_poly.entity_id
_entity_poly.type
_entity_poly.pdbx_seq_one_letter_code
_entity_poly.pdbx_strand_id
1 'polypeptide(L)'
;ASRSHLARANNVRTARSRATRARANGARARFAEDLVAAWYVREGYDIIARNWRCPRGELDIVAWRDGVLVVCEVKARRNADFGDPFEAITPRKVLRLRRATAAFVAEVGSATSSITPPSGRWQEIRFDAAAVVGTRLTMREGVF
;
A
#
# COMPACT_ATOMS: atom_id res chain seq x y z
N ALA A 1 19.92 -41.00 -17.00
CA ALA A 1 20.48 -40.03 -16.03
C ALA A 1 20.38 -38.55 -16.50
N SER A 2 20.15 -38.29 -17.78
CA SER A 2 20.25 -36.92 -18.34
C SER A 2 19.00 -36.04 -18.10
N ARG A 3 17.80 -36.62 -18.05
CA ARG A 3 16.53 -35.83 -17.95
C ARG A 3 16.27 -35.24 -16.55
N SER A 4 16.70 -35.91 -15.51
CA SER A 4 16.48 -35.47 -14.13
C SER A 4 17.39 -34.29 -13.73
N HIS A 5 18.61 -34.22 -14.28
CA HIS A 5 19.55 -33.12 -14.03
C HIS A 5 19.09 -31.82 -14.72
N LEU A 6 18.60 -31.91 -15.95
CA LEU A 6 18.06 -30.76 -16.69
C LEU A 6 16.79 -30.19 -16.04
N ALA A 7 15.90 -31.03 -15.52
CA ALA A 7 14.69 -30.61 -14.81
C ALA A 7 14.99 -29.89 -13.49
N ARG A 8 16.01 -30.38 -12.74
CA ARG A 8 16.46 -29.70 -11.50
C ARG A 8 17.13 -28.36 -11.78
N ALA A 9 17.98 -28.26 -12.80
CA ALA A 9 18.63 -27.01 -13.19
C ALA A 9 17.61 -25.97 -13.65
N ASN A 10 16.59 -26.36 -14.41
CA ASN A 10 15.52 -25.46 -14.85
C ASN A 10 14.65 -24.99 -13.67
N ASN A 11 14.40 -25.85 -12.69
CA ASN A 11 13.62 -25.50 -11.51
C ASN A 11 14.36 -24.49 -10.61
N VAL A 12 15.68 -24.64 -10.46
CA VAL A 12 16.52 -23.71 -9.71
C VAL A 12 16.61 -22.35 -10.41
N ARG A 13 16.75 -22.34 -11.74
CA ARG A 13 16.77 -21.09 -12.53
C ARG A 13 15.44 -20.33 -12.42
N THR A 14 14.30 -21.03 -12.53
CA THR A 14 12.97 -20.44 -12.36
C THR A 14 12.74 -19.94 -10.95
N ALA A 15 13.16 -20.64 -9.92
CA ALA A 15 13.04 -20.20 -8.53
C ALA A 15 13.88 -18.94 -8.26
N ARG A 16 15.13 -18.90 -8.75
CA ARG A 16 16.00 -17.70 -8.65
C ARG A 16 15.39 -16.50 -9.39
N SER A 17 14.87 -16.70 -10.59
CA SER A 17 14.22 -15.66 -11.38
C SER A 17 12.97 -15.10 -10.67
N ARG A 18 12.16 -15.96 -10.08
CA ARG A 18 10.98 -15.56 -9.29
C ARG A 18 11.39 -14.77 -8.04
N ALA A 19 12.41 -15.22 -7.31
CA ALA A 19 12.91 -14.53 -6.12
C ALA A 19 13.49 -13.15 -6.46
N THR A 20 14.22 -13.02 -7.56
CA THR A 20 14.77 -11.74 -8.02
C THR A 20 13.64 -10.77 -8.41
N ARG A 21 12.62 -11.27 -9.12
CA ARG A 21 11.44 -10.45 -9.50
C ARG A 21 10.65 -10.00 -8.26
N ALA A 22 10.43 -10.88 -7.29
CA ALA A 22 9.75 -10.55 -6.04
C ALA A 22 10.50 -9.48 -5.24
N ARG A 23 11.82 -9.54 -5.17
CA ARG A 23 12.67 -8.51 -4.53
C ARG A 23 12.58 -7.16 -5.25
N ALA A 24 12.63 -7.16 -6.57
CA ALA A 24 12.49 -5.93 -7.38
C ALA A 24 11.11 -5.30 -7.21
N ASN A 25 10.04 -6.10 -7.18
CA ASN A 25 8.67 -5.62 -6.93
C ASN A 25 8.52 -5.07 -5.52
N GLY A 26 9.10 -5.71 -4.50
CA GLY A 26 9.09 -5.22 -3.13
C GLY A 26 9.85 -3.90 -2.96
N ALA A 27 11.01 -3.75 -3.61
CA ALA A 27 11.78 -2.51 -3.59
C ALA A 27 11.01 -1.37 -4.27
N ARG A 28 10.33 -1.65 -5.39
CA ARG A 28 9.49 -0.68 -6.11
C ARG A 28 8.30 -0.24 -5.27
N ALA A 29 7.64 -1.16 -4.59
CA ALA A 29 6.53 -0.86 -3.70
C ALA A 29 6.97 0.05 -2.54
N ARG A 30 8.10 -0.25 -1.89
CA ARG A 30 8.66 0.60 -0.82
C ARG A 30 9.03 1.99 -1.30
N PHE A 31 9.65 2.10 -2.46
CA PHE A 31 9.97 3.38 -3.08
C PHE A 31 8.71 4.21 -3.34
N ALA A 32 7.65 3.59 -3.89
CA ALA A 32 6.38 4.25 -4.13
C ALA A 32 5.73 4.73 -2.83
N GLU A 33 5.69 3.90 -1.81
CA GLU A 33 5.15 4.27 -0.50
C GLU A 33 5.94 5.43 0.13
N ASP A 34 7.26 5.45 0.01
CA ASP A 34 8.11 6.54 0.49
C ASP A 34 7.78 7.86 -0.23
N LEU A 35 7.59 7.84 -1.54
CA LEU A 35 7.18 9.01 -2.32
C LEU A 35 5.81 9.53 -1.88
N VAL A 36 4.85 8.64 -1.69
CA VAL A 36 3.48 9.00 -1.27
C VAL A 36 3.49 9.56 0.16
N ALA A 37 4.21 8.93 1.08
CA ALA A 37 4.35 9.44 2.44
C ALA A 37 4.98 10.82 2.47
N ALA A 38 6.03 11.05 1.70
CA ALA A 38 6.68 12.36 1.58
C ALA A 38 5.73 13.42 0.99
N TRP A 39 4.89 13.04 0.03
CA TRP A 39 3.87 13.92 -0.51
C TRP A 39 2.87 14.37 0.56
N TYR A 40 2.34 13.43 1.35
CA TYR A 40 1.42 13.76 2.46
C TYR A 40 2.07 14.69 3.49
N VAL A 41 3.32 14.43 3.85
CA VAL A 41 4.06 15.30 4.81
C VAL A 41 4.19 16.72 4.24
N ARG A 42 4.53 16.89 2.97
CA ARG A 42 4.60 18.20 2.32
C ARG A 42 3.23 18.92 2.28
N GLU A 43 2.16 18.16 2.14
CA GLU A 43 0.78 18.69 2.18
C GLU A 43 0.28 18.96 3.62
N GLY A 44 1.12 18.78 4.63
CA GLY A 44 0.81 19.09 6.02
C GLY A 44 0.10 17.97 6.79
N TYR A 45 0.13 16.75 6.29
CA TYR A 45 -0.42 15.60 6.99
C TYR A 45 0.62 14.97 7.94
N ASP A 46 0.13 14.44 9.05
CA ASP A 46 0.88 13.53 9.90
C ASP A 46 0.69 12.10 9.42
N ILE A 47 1.78 11.36 9.25
CA ILE A 47 1.72 9.92 8.95
C ILE A 47 1.50 9.17 10.27
N ILE A 48 0.37 8.47 10.37
CA ILE A 48 -0.01 7.73 11.57
C ILE A 48 0.48 6.29 11.50
N ALA A 49 0.36 5.67 10.34
CA ALA A 49 0.77 4.29 10.12
C ALA A 49 1.19 4.06 8.66
N ARG A 50 2.08 3.09 8.48
CA ARG A 50 2.50 2.57 7.16
C ARG A 50 2.48 1.06 7.22
N ASN A 51 2.01 0.43 6.14
CA ASN A 51 1.99 -1.03 6.01
C ASN A 51 1.35 -1.72 7.24
N TRP A 52 0.27 -1.13 7.72
CA TRP A 52 -0.48 -1.72 8.82
C TRP A 52 -1.29 -2.92 8.34
N ARG A 53 -1.20 -4.02 9.07
CA ARG A 53 -1.80 -5.30 8.68
C ARG A 53 -2.73 -5.84 9.75
N CYS A 54 -3.81 -6.47 9.29
CA CYS A 54 -4.70 -7.26 10.11
C CYS A 54 -5.24 -8.45 9.30
N PRO A 55 -5.95 -9.42 9.92
CA PRO A 55 -6.54 -10.53 9.18
C PRO A 55 -7.50 -10.13 8.06
N ARG A 56 -8.03 -8.92 8.10
CA ARG A 56 -9.00 -8.39 7.13
C ARG A 56 -8.35 -7.72 5.93
N GLY A 57 -7.08 -7.34 6.01
CA GLY A 57 -6.35 -6.69 4.94
C GLY A 57 -5.18 -5.85 5.43
N GLU A 58 -4.68 -5.01 4.54
CA GLU A 58 -3.52 -4.16 4.73
C GLU A 58 -3.85 -2.73 4.37
N LEU A 59 -3.29 -1.77 5.10
CA LEU A 59 -3.34 -0.33 4.80
C LEU A 59 -1.93 0.15 4.49
N ASP A 60 -1.70 0.66 3.28
CA ASP A 60 -0.39 1.10 2.84
C ASP A 60 0.06 2.35 3.58
N ILE A 61 -0.79 3.37 3.61
CA ILE A 61 -0.54 4.63 4.32
C ILE A 61 -1.83 5.10 5.00
N VAL A 62 -1.69 5.47 6.26
CA VAL A 62 -2.72 6.19 7.02
C VAL A 62 -2.16 7.53 7.46
N ALA A 63 -2.82 8.60 7.10
CA ALA A 63 -2.40 9.97 7.38
C ALA A 63 -3.56 10.77 8.01
N TRP A 64 -3.23 11.85 8.68
CA TRP A 64 -4.21 12.70 9.33
C TRP A 64 -3.86 14.18 9.18
N ARG A 65 -4.88 14.99 8.90
CA ARG A 65 -4.82 16.45 8.92
C ARG A 65 -6.21 17.03 9.14
N ASP A 66 -6.31 17.99 10.06
CA ASP A 66 -7.49 18.83 10.27
C ASP A 66 -8.80 18.03 10.44
N GLY A 67 -8.78 16.94 11.21
CA GLY A 67 -9.93 16.10 11.47
C GLY A 67 -10.23 15.08 10.36
N VAL A 68 -9.43 15.01 9.31
CA VAL A 68 -9.57 14.02 8.22
C VAL A 68 -8.54 12.92 8.40
N LEU A 69 -9.04 11.69 8.59
CA LEU A 69 -8.22 10.49 8.52
C LEU A 69 -8.20 10.00 7.07
N VAL A 70 -7.03 9.96 6.49
CA VAL A 70 -6.84 9.50 5.10
C VAL A 70 -6.26 8.11 5.09
N VAL A 71 -6.88 7.23 4.33
CA VAL A 71 -6.35 5.89 4.01
C VAL A 71 -6.00 5.88 2.52
N CYS A 72 -4.73 5.72 2.21
CA CYS A 72 -4.25 5.75 0.83
C CYS A 72 -3.75 4.36 0.39
N GLU A 73 -4.31 3.88 -0.69
CA GLU A 73 -3.81 2.71 -1.42
C GLU A 73 -2.76 3.14 -2.43
N VAL A 74 -1.60 2.49 -2.40
CA VAL A 74 -0.46 2.82 -3.26
C VAL A 74 -0.26 1.73 -4.30
N LYS A 75 -0.23 2.11 -5.58
CA LYS A 75 0.09 1.24 -6.72
C LYS A 75 1.40 1.66 -7.36
N ALA A 76 2.33 0.72 -7.43
CA ALA A 76 3.61 0.91 -8.10
C ALA A 76 3.63 0.12 -9.41
N ARG A 77 4.11 0.76 -10.48
CA ARG A 77 4.34 0.16 -11.80
C ARG A 77 5.73 0.55 -12.28
N ARG A 78 6.37 -0.37 -12.99
CA ARG A 78 7.65 -0.09 -13.65
C ARG A 78 7.51 0.92 -14.77
N ASN A 79 6.43 0.78 -15.55
CA ASN A 79 6.11 1.61 -16.71
C ASN A 79 4.59 1.60 -16.95
N ALA A 80 4.12 2.34 -17.96
CA ALA A 80 2.71 2.46 -18.32
C ALA A 80 2.19 1.35 -19.24
N ASP A 81 2.97 0.31 -19.56
CA ASP A 81 2.64 -0.70 -20.57
C ASP A 81 1.45 -1.60 -20.20
N PHE A 82 1.06 -1.65 -18.93
CA PHE A 82 -0.01 -2.52 -18.41
C PHE A 82 -1.32 -1.77 -18.11
N GLY A 83 -1.52 -0.62 -18.75
CA GLY A 83 -2.73 0.18 -18.57
C GLY A 83 -2.70 1.11 -17.35
N ASP A 84 -3.86 1.64 -16.98
CA ASP A 84 -4.00 2.57 -15.85
C ASP A 84 -3.77 1.82 -14.52
N PRO A 85 -2.79 2.24 -13.68
CA PRO A 85 -2.56 1.61 -12.38
C PRO A 85 -3.78 1.64 -11.45
N PHE A 86 -4.67 2.63 -11.59
CA PHE A 86 -5.88 2.74 -10.77
C PHE A 86 -6.94 1.69 -11.10
N GLU A 87 -6.91 1.07 -12.27
CA GLU A 87 -7.79 -0.06 -12.64
C GLU A 87 -7.51 -1.31 -11.79
N ALA A 88 -6.33 -1.41 -11.18
CA ALA A 88 -6.02 -2.49 -10.24
C ALA A 88 -6.80 -2.39 -8.92
N ILE A 89 -7.47 -1.27 -8.66
CA ILE A 89 -8.28 -1.05 -7.46
C ILE A 89 -9.71 -1.47 -7.76
N THR A 90 -10.00 -2.74 -7.54
CA THR A 90 -11.30 -3.37 -7.80
C THR A 90 -12.31 -3.11 -6.67
N PRO A 91 -13.63 -3.27 -6.90
CA PRO A 91 -14.63 -3.20 -5.83
C PRO A 91 -14.36 -4.15 -4.67
N ARG A 92 -13.84 -5.36 -4.94
CA ARG A 92 -13.43 -6.32 -3.89
C ARG A 92 -12.31 -5.75 -3.04
N LYS A 93 -11.34 -5.09 -3.66
CA LYS A 93 -10.23 -4.46 -2.95
C LYS A 93 -10.70 -3.28 -2.10
N VAL A 94 -11.61 -2.46 -2.60
CA VAL A 94 -12.25 -1.38 -1.85
C VAL A 94 -12.95 -1.92 -0.61
N LEU A 95 -13.70 -3.01 -0.73
CA LEU A 95 -14.37 -3.64 0.42
C LEU A 95 -13.37 -4.13 1.48
N ARG A 96 -12.28 -4.75 1.06
CA ARG A 96 -11.20 -5.17 1.97
C ARG A 96 -10.53 -3.98 2.65
N LEU A 97 -10.30 -2.91 1.91
CA LEU A 97 -9.73 -1.66 2.42
C LEU A 97 -10.63 -1.05 3.50
N ARG A 98 -11.94 -1.00 3.26
CA ARG A 98 -12.93 -0.49 4.23
C ARG A 98 -12.97 -1.34 5.50
N ARG A 99 -12.91 -2.66 5.37
CA ARG A 99 -12.87 -3.58 6.52
C ARG A 99 -11.59 -3.45 7.34
N ALA A 100 -10.45 -3.33 6.67
CA ALA A 100 -9.17 -3.09 7.33
C ALA A 100 -9.17 -1.73 8.04
N THR A 101 -9.74 -0.71 7.43
CA THR A 101 -9.86 0.63 8.03
C THR A 101 -10.73 0.61 9.29
N ALA A 102 -11.86 -0.11 9.29
CA ALA A 102 -12.68 -0.28 10.48
C ALA A 102 -11.91 -0.96 11.62
N ALA A 103 -11.12 -1.98 11.32
CA ALA A 103 -10.25 -2.65 12.28
C ALA A 103 -9.16 -1.72 12.82
N PHE A 104 -8.54 -0.90 11.96
CA PHE A 104 -7.56 0.11 12.35
C PHE A 104 -8.13 1.13 13.32
N VAL A 105 -9.29 1.69 13.00
CA VAL A 105 -9.97 2.67 13.85
C VAL A 105 -10.32 2.09 15.21
N ALA A 106 -10.77 0.85 15.26
CA ALA A 106 -11.04 0.14 16.51
C ALA A 106 -9.78 -0.08 17.35
N GLU A 107 -8.66 -0.44 16.72
CA GLU A 107 -7.38 -0.62 17.40
C GLU A 107 -6.86 0.70 17.98
N VAL A 108 -6.85 1.77 17.22
CA VAL A 108 -6.41 3.11 17.68
C VAL A 108 -7.24 3.60 18.87
N GLY A 109 -8.52 3.26 18.91
CA GLY A 109 -9.41 3.57 20.03
C GLY A 109 -9.22 2.68 21.26
N SER A 110 -8.40 1.63 21.18
CA SER A 110 -8.21 0.70 22.29
C SER A 110 -7.13 1.17 23.27
N ALA A 111 -7.27 0.84 24.54
CA ALA A 111 -6.30 1.18 25.59
C ALA A 111 -4.95 0.46 25.43
N THR A 112 -4.89 -0.59 24.62
CA THR A 112 -3.69 -1.41 24.37
C THR A 112 -2.98 -1.07 23.07
N SER A 113 -3.44 -0.05 22.34
CA SER A 113 -2.86 0.34 21.06
C SER A 113 -1.45 0.92 21.23
N SER A 114 -0.53 0.47 20.39
CA SER A 114 0.79 1.07 20.23
C SER A 114 0.77 2.28 19.27
N ILE A 115 -0.35 2.49 18.60
CA ILE A 115 -0.53 3.59 17.64
C ILE A 115 -0.97 4.82 18.41
N THR A 116 -0.20 5.91 18.32
CA THR A 116 -0.57 7.18 18.91
C THR A 116 -1.69 7.82 18.09
N PRO A 117 -2.88 8.02 18.69
CA PRO A 117 -3.92 8.74 17.98
C PRO A 117 -3.50 10.18 17.73
N PRO A 118 -3.92 10.79 16.63
CA PRO A 118 -3.68 12.20 16.37
C PRO A 118 -4.35 13.05 17.46
N SER A 119 -3.79 14.20 17.72
CA SER A 119 -4.38 15.19 18.63
C SER A 119 -5.71 15.68 18.03
N GLY A 120 -6.80 15.21 18.56
CA GLY A 120 -8.15 15.52 18.10
C GLY A 120 -8.88 14.30 17.54
N ARG A 121 -10.19 14.45 17.38
CA ARG A 121 -11.05 13.45 16.75
C ARG A 121 -11.07 13.67 15.26
N TRP A 122 -10.95 12.58 14.47
CA TRP A 122 -11.34 12.66 13.07
C TRP A 122 -12.85 12.76 12.94
N GLN A 123 -13.27 13.59 12.00
CA GLN A 123 -14.67 13.81 11.67
C GLN A 123 -15.03 13.13 10.36
N GLU A 124 -14.02 12.82 9.56
CA GLU A 124 -14.15 12.23 8.25
C GLU A 124 -13.05 11.18 8.02
N ILE A 125 -13.41 10.13 7.31
CA ILE A 125 -12.45 9.16 6.76
C ILE A 125 -12.51 9.29 5.24
N ARG A 126 -11.37 9.61 4.62
CA ARG A 126 -11.23 9.75 3.18
C ARG A 126 -10.34 8.65 2.64
N PHE A 127 -10.74 8.07 1.52
CA PHE A 127 -9.96 7.06 0.82
C PHE A 127 -9.33 7.65 -0.43
N ASP A 128 -8.02 7.62 -0.49
CA ASP A 128 -7.22 8.10 -1.60
C ASP A 128 -6.54 6.93 -2.33
N ALA A 129 -6.18 7.18 -3.57
CA ALA A 129 -5.33 6.28 -4.34
C ALA A 129 -4.12 7.04 -4.87
N ALA A 130 -2.97 6.39 -4.84
CA ALA A 130 -1.74 6.89 -5.40
C ALA A 130 -1.17 5.89 -6.40
N ALA A 131 -0.71 6.38 -7.53
CA ALA A 131 0.02 5.60 -8.52
C ALA A 131 1.42 6.17 -8.70
N VAL A 132 2.41 5.29 -8.66
CA VAL A 132 3.80 5.63 -8.99
C VAL A 132 4.21 4.78 -10.19
N VAL A 133 4.41 5.43 -11.32
CA VAL A 133 4.88 4.80 -12.56
C VAL A 133 6.32 5.26 -12.78
N GLY A 134 7.27 4.34 -12.60
CA GLY A 134 8.68 4.71 -12.51
C GLY A 134 8.92 5.62 -11.31
N THR A 135 9.18 6.91 -11.56
CA THR A 135 9.36 7.95 -10.53
C THR A 135 8.24 8.99 -10.51
N ARG A 136 7.22 8.83 -11.36
CA ARG A 136 6.10 9.77 -11.48
C ARG A 136 4.98 9.38 -10.51
N LEU A 137 4.66 10.28 -9.59
CA LEU A 137 3.55 10.16 -8.67
C LEU A 137 2.30 10.83 -9.24
N THR A 138 1.18 10.13 -9.16
CA THR A 138 -0.17 10.67 -9.41
C THR A 138 -1.05 10.37 -8.20
N MET A 139 -1.65 11.40 -7.63
CA MET A 139 -2.56 11.29 -6.49
C MET A 139 -4.01 11.46 -6.95
N ARG A 140 -4.91 10.66 -6.41
CA ARG A 140 -6.36 10.82 -6.54
C ARG A 140 -6.99 10.80 -5.15
N GLU A 141 -7.53 11.92 -4.73
CA GLU A 141 -8.15 12.07 -3.42
C GLU A 141 -9.63 11.72 -3.47
N GLY A 142 -10.14 11.07 -2.41
CA GLY A 142 -11.56 10.80 -2.24
C GLY A 142 -12.17 9.91 -3.33
N VAL A 143 -11.50 8.83 -3.71
CA VAL A 143 -11.89 8.00 -4.88
C VAL A 143 -12.75 6.78 -4.55
N PHE A 144 -12.95 6.46 -3.26
CA PHE A 144 -13.76 5.31 -2.85
C PHE A 144 -14.86 5.68 -1.87
#